data_1747aa3d1cda544c6dea2df4d9bbb748
#
_entry.id   1747aa3d1cda544c6dea2df4d9bbb748
#
_cell.length_a   1.000
_cell.length_b   1.000
_cell.length_c   1.000
_cell.angle_alpha   90.00
_cell.angle_beta   90.00
_cell.angle_gamma   90.00
#
_symmetry.space_group_name_H-M   'P 1'
#
loop_
_entity.id
_entity.type
_entity.pdbx_description
1 polymer ?
#
loop_
_entity_poly.entity_id
_entity_poly.type
_entity_poly.pdbx_seq_one_letter_code
_entity_poly.pdbx_strand_id
1 'polypeptide(L)'
;LVGKAVRFVLWALVAGLWALPVPLAASQRVQLVRVGLLAGRPEVVLSADAPLRVLDVQADRQEQLSTGAWAFRAATGGIEVPGVARYGPVVRVSAEGDRPVRVEDRLRAYRGVVELRRTEAGLTVVNEVDLESYLYGVIKLEINPAWPAEAVKAQAVAARTLAVASLGRFAREGYDVRDTTDSQLYGGVTFEDPRATAAVDATRGLVLLHGGQPILAVYHADSGGRTESSEHVWGRAYPYLRGVEDPYVSGSPYERWTLSLPTGQLEEVLRRAGLPAREVRSVEVAETSESGRALRLRFSGPEGAWELSGHRLRTLLGPDVLRSTLFTVRVEGAAVVFEGRGWGHGVGMSQWGARGMALRGWDFVRILQHYYTAVQVGARP
;
A
#
# COMPACT_ATOMS: atom_id res chain seq x y z
N LEU A 1 82.06 -3.82 51.76
CA LEU A 1 81.49 -2.66 50.98
C LEU A 1 80.15 -3.03 50.43
N VAL A 2 79.21 -2.35 50.87
CA VAL A 2 77.73 -2.38 50.82
C VAL A 2 77.15 -2.53 49.42
N GLY A 3 76.34 -3.60 49.19
CA GLY A 3 75.54 -3.80 48.00
C GLY A 3 74.05 -3.64 48.37
N LYS A 4 73.40 -2.60 47.79
CA LYS A 4 71.97 -2.34 47.99
C LYS A 4 71.14 -3.25 47.10
N ALA A 5 70.25 -4.03 47.73
CA ALA A 5 69.18 -4.82 47.03
C ALA A 5 68.06 -3.90 46.61
N VAL A 6 67.71 -3.92 45.31
CA VAL A 6 66.51 -3.28 44.74
C VAL A 6 65.42 -4.30 44.67
N ARG A 7 64.35 -4.11 45.41
CA ARG A 7 63.09 -4.89 45.35
C ARG A 7 62.22 -4.35 44.20
N PHE A 8 61.99 -5.19 43.17
CA PHE A 8 60.90 -4.95 42.17
C PHE A 8 59.57 -5.41 42.73
N VAL A 9 58.65 -4.48 42.87
CA VAL A 9 57.23 -4.79 43.18
C VAL A 9 56.51 -4.90 41.84
N LEU A 10 56.08 -6.14 41.46
CA LEU A 10 55.18 -6.39 40.34
C LEU A 10 53.75 -5.99 40.74
N TRP A 11 53.19 -4.98 40.11
CA TRP A 11 51.77 -4.69 40.11
C TRP A 11 51.09 -5.53 39.04
N ALA A 12 50.28 -6.51 39.43
CA ALA A 12 49.38 -7.24 38.55
C ALA A 12 48.14 -6.38 38.28
N LEU A 13 48.01 -5.84 37.08
CA LEU A 13 46.80 -5.21 36.57
C LEU A 13 45.76 -6.30 36.23
N VAL A 14 44.77 -6.48 37.10
CA VAL A 14 43.58 -7.27 36.78
C VAL A 14 42.66 -6.39 35.93
N ALA A 15 42.69 -6.60 34.63
CA ALA A 15 41.71 -6.02 33.70
C ALA A 15 40.37 -6.73 33.86
N GLY A 16 39.48 -6.19 34.65
CA GLY A 16 38.09 -6.62 34.74
C GLY A 16 37.39 -6.34 33.41
N LEU A 17 37.11 -7.37 32.62
CA LEU A 17 36.19 -7.30 31.48
C LEU A 17 34.77 -7.06 32.02
N TRP A 18 34.31 -5.81 31.99
CA TRP A 18 32.91 -5.49 32.14
C TRP A 18 32.21 -5.93 30.89
N ALA A 19 31.57 -7.11 30.90
CA ALA A 19 30.60 -7.50 29.89
C ALA A 19 29.39 -6.51 30.00
N LEU A 20 29.33 -5.56 29.08
CA LEU A 20 28.12 -4.75 28.92
C LEU A 20 26.96 -5.70 28.62
N PRO A 21 25.81 -5.60 29.32
CA PRO A 21 24.66 -6.39 29.00
C PRO A 21 24.23 -6.05 27.56
N VAL A 22 24.29 -7.04 26.66
CA VAL A 22 23.64 -6.96 25.35
C VAL A 22 22.16 -6.71 25.65
N PRO A 23 21.56 -5.60 25.20
CA PRO A 23 20.14 -5.40 25.42
C PRO A 23 19.39 -6.58 24.80
N LEU A 24 18.66 -7.35 25.61
CA LEU A 24 17.71 -8.33 25.13
C LEU A 24 16.84 -7.59 24.09
N ALA A 25 16.87 -8.06 22.85
CA ALA A 25 15.98 -7.53 21.80
C ALA A 25 14.56 -7.61 22.35
N ALA A 26 13.96 -6.45 22.57
CA ALA A 26 12.57 -6.37 23.01
C ALA A 26 11.77 -7.19 21.99
N SER A 27 11.05 -8.20 22.47
CA SER A 27 10.20 -9.04 21.64
C SER A 27 9.25 -8.09 20.91
N GLN A 28 9.50 -7.84 19.63
CA GLN A 28 8.63 -6.97 18.83
C GLN A 28 7.25 -7.62 18.84
N ARG A 29 6.28 -6.95 19.45
CA ARG A 29 4.89 -7.41 19.42
C ARG A 29 4.48 -7.60 17.97
N VAL A 30 3.99 -8.81 17.63
CA VAL A 30 3.46 -9.12 16.31
C VAL A 30 2.35 -8.10 15.99
N GLN A 31 2.55 -7.30 14.95
CA GLN A 31 1.51 -6.39 14.48
C GLN A 31 0.59 -7.14 13.56
N LEU A 32 -0.66 -7.27 13.95
CA LEU A 32 -1.71 -7.79 13.07
C LEU A 32 -2.28 -6.67 12.20
N VAL A 33 -2.65 -7.04 10.98
CA VAL A 33 -3.37 -6.20 10.01
C VAL A 33 -4.66 -6.94 9.65
N ARG A 34 -5.76 -6.23 9.69
CA ARG A 34 -7.08 -6.73 9.32
C ARG A 34 -7.44 -6.20 7.93
N VAL A 35 -7.51 -7.08 6.95
CA VAL A 35 -7.75 -6.73 5.54
C VAL A 35 -9.17 -7.10 5.14
N GLY A 36 -9.98 -6.12 4.77
CA GLY A 36 -11.31 -6.35 4.21
C GLY A 36 -11.20 -6.93 2.79
N LEU A 37 -11.71 -8.14 2.59
CA LEU A 37 -11.66 -8.87 1.32
C LEU A 37 -12.98 -8.81 0.53
N LEU A 38 -14.09 -9.07 1.19
CA LEU A 38 -15.44 -9.11 0.60
C LEU A 38 -16.45 -8.53 1.58
N ALA A 39 -17.53 -7.98 1.07
CA ALA A 39 -18.66 -7.51 1.86
C ALA A 39 -20.00 -7.85 1.20
N GLY A 40 -21.06 -8.01 2.01
CA GLY A 40 -22.43 -8.20 1.53
C GLY A 40 -22.68 -9.55 0.85
N ARG A 41 -21.92 -10.59 1.17
CA ARG A 41 -22.07 -11.91 0.52
C ARG A 41 -23.10 -12.74 1.25
N PRO A 42 -24.08 -13.37 0.53
CA PRO A 42 -25.03 -14.28 1.16
C PRO A 42 -24.37 -15.57 1.63
N GLU A 43 -23.31 -16.00 0.93
CA GLU A 43 -22.53 -17.20 1.18
C GLU A 43 -21.06 -16.93 0.83
N VAL A 44 -20.15 -17.59 1.53
CA VAL A 44 -18.70 -17.62 1.26
C VAL A 44 -18.21 -19.05 1.40
N VAL A 45 -17.44 -19.53 0.43
CA VAL A 45 -16.82 -20.86 0.49
C VAL A 45 -15.35 -20.72 0.91
N LEU A 46 -15.00 -21.39 2.01
CA LEU A 46 -13.63 -21.48 2.49
C LEU A 46 -13.11 -22.91 2.35
N SER A 47 -11.85 -23.07 1.96
CA SER A 47 -11.18 -24.36 1.87
C SER A 47 -9.73 -24.31 2.31
N ALA A 48 -9.14 -25.46 2.63
CA ALA A 48 -7.72 -25.62 2.86
C ALA A 48 -7.27 -27.06 2.56
N ASP A 49 -5.95 -27.24 2.40
CA ASP A 49 -5.30 -28.54 2.25
C ASP A 49 -5.10 -29.24 3.62
N ALA A 50 -5.74 -28.73 4.67
CA ALA A 50 -5.71 -29.26 6.03
C ALA A 50 -7.09 -29.05 6.68
N PRO A 51 -7.41 -29.70 7.81
CA PRO A 51 -8.62 -29.45 8.57
C PRO A 51 -8.77 -27.97 8.94
N LEU A 52 -10.00 -27.43 8.82
CA LEU A 52 -10.30 -26.08 9.24
C LEU A 52 -10.73 -26.05 10.72
N ARG A 53 -10.20 -25.09 11.46
CA ARG A 53 -10.63 -24.76 12.83
C ARG A 53 -11.56 -23.56 12.76
N VAL A 54 -12.76 -23.72 13.25
CA VAL A 54 -13.80 -22.68 13.28
C VAL A 54 -14.05 -22.29 14.73
N LEU A 55 -13.75 -21.05 15.08
CA LEU A 55 -14.02 -20.47 16.39
C LEU A 55 -15.25 -19.56 16.31
N ASP A 56 -16.31 -19.93 17.02
CA ASP A 56 -17.42 -19.04 17.33
C ASP A 56 -16.98 -18.06 18.42
N VAL A 57 -16.78 -16.79 18.05
CA VAL A 57 -16.21 -15.78 18.96
C VAL A 57 -17.15 -15.47 20.12
N GLN A 58 -18.47 -15.51 19.90
CA GLN A 58 -19.44 -15.15 20.92
C GLN A 58 -19.69 -16.30 21.92
N ALA A 59 -19.72 -17.53 21.42
CA ALA A 59 -19.95 -18.72 22.25
C ALA A 59 -18.67 -19.29 22.85
N ASP A 60 -17.49 -18.77 22.45
CA ASP A 60 -16.17 -19.34 22.78
C ASP A 60 -16.08 -20.85 22.48
N ARG A 61 -16.71 -21.27 21.36
CA ARG A 61 -16.81 -22.67 20.95
C ARG A 61 -15.95 -22.88 19.71
N GLN A 62 -15.08 -23.87 19.77
CA GLN A 62 -14.26 -24.29 18.65
C GLN A 62 -14.75 -25.61 18.07
N GLU A 63 -14.81 -25.68 16.74
CA GLU A 63 -15.09 -26.89 15.98
C GLU A 63 -14.02 -27.12 14.92
N GLN A 64 -13.88 -28.40 14.54
CA GLN A 64 -12.98 -28.80 13.48
C GLN A 64 -13.76 -29.37 12.31
N LEU A 65 -13.56 -28.82 11.12
CA LEU A 65 -14.09 -29.32 9.86
C LEU A 65 -13.00 -30.11 9.15
N SER A 66 -13.38 -31.20 8.46
CA SER A 66 -12.42 -31.98 7.67
C SER A 66 -11.79 -31.14 6.56
N THR A 67 -10.68 -31.63 6.02
CA THR A 67 -10.06 -31.06 4.82
C THR A 67 -11.06 -30.99 3.68
N GLY A 68 -11.06 -29.85 2.95
CA GLY A 68 -11.97 -29.62 1.82
C GLY A 68 -12.60 -28.23 1.85
N ALA A 69 -13.67 -28.07 1.08
CA ALA A 69 -14.40 -26.82 0.90
C ALA A 69 -15.70 -26.83 1.73
N TRP A 70 -15.93 -25.73 2.45
CA TRP A 70 -17.08 -25.56 3.33
C TRP A 70 -17.77 -24.23 3.05
N ALA A 71 -19.10 -24.30 2.83
CA ALA A 71 -19.92 -23.12 2.62
C ALA A 71 -20.36 -22.54 3.97
N PHE A 72 -20.13 -21.24 4.16
CA PHE A 72 -20.59 -20.44 5.28
C PHE A 72 -21.69 -19.50 4.79
N ARG A 73 -22.89 -19.62 5.32
CA ARG A 73 -24.07 -18.86 4.89
C ARG A 73 -24.48 -17.83 5.92
N ALA A 74 -24.90 -16.67 5.43
CA ALA A 74 -25.55 -15.68 6.26
C ALA A 74 -26.91 -16.21 6.72
N ALA A 75 -27.11 -16.34 8.04
CA ALA A 75 -28.36 -16.77 8.65
C ALA A 75 -28.94 -15.69 9.56
N THR A 76 -30.19 -15.84 10.00
CA THR A 76 -30.80 -14.95 10.98
C THR A 76 -30.00 -15.00 12.29
N GLY A 77 -29.41 -13.85 12.68
CA GLY A 77 -28.67 -13.72 13.94
C GLY A 77 -27.27 -14.35 13.93
N GLY A 78 -26.79 -14.94 12.82
CA GLY A 78 -25.48 -15.59 12.81
C GLY A 78 -25.04 -16.14 11.46
N ILE A 79 -24.20 -17.16 11.52
CA ILE A 79 -23.57 -17.83 10.38
C ILE A 79 -23.88 -19.33 10.48
N GLU A 80 -24.24 -19.95 9.37
CA GLU A 80 -24.54 -21.37 9.29
C GLU A 80 -23.55 -22.08 8.37
N VAL A 81 -23.05 -23.23 8.81
CA VAL A 81 -22.40 -24.24 7.96
C VAL A 81 -23.41 -25.38 7.79
N PRO A 82 -24.02 -25.54 6.59
CA PRO A 82 -25.08 -26.51 6.37
C PRO A 82 -24.68 -27.93 6.74
N GLY A 83 -25.53 -28.61 7.51
CA GLY A 83 -25.29 -30.00 7.96
C GLY A 83 -24.26 -30.13 9.09
N VAL A 84 -23.73 -29.04 9.60
CA VAL A 84 -22.72 -29.03 10.69
C VAL A 84 -23.22 -28.26 11.89
N ALA A 85 -23.26 -26.91 11.80
CA ALA A 85 -23.61 -26.09 12.96
C ALA A 85 -24.13 -24.70 12.55
N ARG A 86 -24.74 -24.04 13.54
CA ARG A 86 -24.97 -22.59 13.56
C ARG A 86 -24.03 -21.93 14.56
N TYR A 87 -23.50 -20.79 14.17
CA TYR A 87 -22.57 -19.97 14.93
C TYR A 87 -23.16 -18.59 15.18
N GLY A 88 -22.60 -17.87 16.12
CA GLY A 88 -22.87 -16.46 16.36
C GLY A 88 -22.50 -15.57 15.14
N PRO A 89 -22.60 -14.24 15.31
CA PRO A 89 -22.41 -13.29 14.19
C PRO A 89 -20.96 -13.14 13.74
N VAL A 90 -19.98 -13.68 14.49
CA VAL A 90 -18.56 -13.62 14.14
C VAL A 90 -17.93 -15.00 14.33
N VAL A 91 -17.37 -15.54 13.25
CA VAL A 91 -16.56 -16.76 13.29
C VAL A 91 -15.17 -16.47 12.75
N ARG A 92 -14.18 -17.14 13.32
CA ARG A 92 -12.77 -17.06 12.91
C ARG A 92 -12.34 -18.43 12.40
N VAL A 93 -11.85 -18.48 11.17
CA VAL A 93 -11.46 -19.70 10.50
C VAL A 93 -9.97 -19.69 10.25
N SER A 94 -9.27 -20.72 10.70
CA SER A 94 -7.86 -21.00 10.40
C SER A 94 -7.71 -22.45 9.96
N ALA A 95 -6.63 -22.77 9.28
CA ALA A 95 -6.30 -24.15 8.93
C ALA A 95 -5.26 -24.70 9.87
N GLU A 96 -5.29 -26.01 10.11
CA GLU A 96 -4.33 -26.69 10.97
C GLU A 96 -2.89 -26.59 10.41
N GLY A 97 -1.89 -26.43 11.29
CA GLY A 97 -0.48 -26.28 10.91
C GLY A 97 -0.18 -24.97 10.17
N ASP A 98 -0.94 -23.89 10.45
CA ASP A 98 -0.78 -22.57 9.83
C ASP A 98 -0.85 -22.59 8.29
N ARG A 99 -1.56 -23.59 7.75
CA ARG A 99 -1.79 -23.66 6.32
C ARG A 99 -2.70 -22.50 5.87
N PRO A 100 -2.48 -21.98 4.65
CA PRO A 100 -3.33 -20.90 4.13
C PRO A 100 -4.79 -21.35 3.96
N VAL A 101 -5.72 -20.46 4.27
CA VAL A 101 -7.15 -20.64 4.00
C VAL A 101 -7.47 -19.99 2.65
N ARG A 102 -8.08 -20.76 1.76
CA ARG A 102 -8.56 -20.28 0.46
C ARG A 102 -9.95 -19.69 0.60
N VAL A 103 -10.15 -18.53 0.03
CA VAL A 103 -11.47 -17.91 -0.19
C VAL A 103 -11.81 -18.15 -1.66
N GLU A 104 -12.73 -19.09 -1.92
CA GLU A 104 -13.02 -19.59 -3.27
C GLU A 104 -13.60 -18.51 -4.19
N ASP A 105 -14.45 -17.65 -3.65
CA ASP A 105 -14.99 -16.48 -4.39
C ASP A 105 -13.92 -15.54 -4.93
N ARG A 106 -12.70 -15.58 -4.39
CA ARG A 106 -11.55 -14.77 -4.80
C ARG A 106 -10.52 -15.59 -5.57
N LEU A 107 -10.62 -16.92 -5.57
CA LEU A 107 -9.60 -17.86 -6.07
C LEU A 107 -8.22 -17.60 -5.45
N ARG A 108 -8.18 -17.17 -4.17
CA ARG A 108 -6.95 -16.75 -3.47
C ARG A 108 -6.86 -17.43 -2.11
N ALA A 109 -5.62 -17.72 -1.72
CA ALA A 109 -5.29 -18.27 -0.41
C ALA A 109 -4.62 -17.22 0.49
N TYR A 110 -4.90 -17.26 1.78
CA TYR A 110 -4.47 -16.26 2.75
C TYR A 110 -3.84 -16.92 3.98
N ARG A 111 -2.73 -16.36 4.45
CA ARG A 111 -2.11 -16.71 5.74
C ARG A 111 -2.94 -16.16 6.90
N GLY A 112 -2.72 -16.69 8.10
CA GLY A 112 -3.38 -16.22 9.32
C GLY A 112 -4.82 -16.69 9.42
N VAL A 113 -5.73 -15.80 9.81
CA VAL A 113 -7.13 -16.10 10.10
C VAL A 113 -8.04 -15.44 9.08
N VAL A 114 -9.04 -16.16 8.61
CA VAL A 114 -10.17 -15.58 7.86
C VAL A 114 -11.33 -15.43 8.81
N GLU A 115 -11.70 -14.20 9.12
CA GLU A 115 -12.87 -13.89 9.94
C GLU A 115 -14.07 -13.59 9.05
N LEU A 116 -15.20 -14.24 9.35
CA LEU A 116 -16.49 -13.97 8.75
C LEU A 116 -17.36 -13.23 9.75
N ARG A 117 -17.93 -12.11 9.34
CA ARG A 117 -18.82 -11.27 10.16
C ARG A 117 -20.19 -11.18 9.50
N ARG A 118 -21.25 -11.54 10.23
CA ARG A 118 -22.63 -11.34 9.80
C ARG A 118 -23.01 -9.87 9.97
N THR A 119 -23.39 -9.22 8.88
CA THR A 119 -23.90 -7.84 8.83
C THR A 119 -25.30 -7.85 8.21
N GLU A 120 -26.04 -6.76 8.26
CA GLU A 120 -27.34 -6.65 7.60
C GLU A 120 -27.28 -6.99 6.10
N ALA A 121 -26.21 -6.58 5.42
CA ALA A 121 -26.02 -6.82 3.99
C ALA A 121 -25.56 -8.25 3.63
N GLY A 122 -25.21 -9.09 4.62
CA GLY A 122 -24.65 -10.44 4.38
C GLY A 122 -23.37 -10.69 5.19
N LEU A 123 -22.46 -11.46 4.63
CA LEU A 123 -21.16 -11.74 5.24
C LEU A 123 -20.11 -10.73 4.77
N THR A 124 -19.34 -10.21 5.71
CA THR A 124 -18.08 -9.52 5.46
C THR A 124 -16.93 -10.48 5.76
N VAL A 125 -15.97 -10.57 4.84
CA VAL A 125 -14.79 -11.43 4.95
C VAL A 125 -13.58 -10.56 5.24
N VAL A 126 -12.89 -10.86 6.33
CA VAL A 126 -11.68 -10.14 6.77
C VAL A 126 -10.54 -11.15 6.92
N ASN A 127 -9.39 -10.86 6.34
CA ASN A 127 -8.17 -11.61 6.62
C ASN A 127 -7.39 -10.89 7.73
N GLU A 128 -7.17 -11.57 8.85
CA GLU A 128 -6.31 -11.11 9.92
C GLU A 128 -4.96 -11.83 9.82
N VAL A 129 -3.90 -11.07 9.60
CA VAL A 129 -2.57 -11.58 9.28
C VAL A 129 -1.50 -10.71 9.91
N ASP A 130 -0.32 -11.27 10.22
CA ASP A 130 0.80 -10.45 10.65
C ASP A 130 1.31 -9.53 9.53
N LEU A 131 1.86 -8.37 9.91
CA LEU A 131 2.23 -7.30 8.98
C LEU A 131 3.24 -7.75 7.91
N GLU A 132 4.21 -8.61 8.27
CA GLU A 132 5.21 -9.06 7.28
C GLU A 132 4.59 -10.05 6.28
N SER A 133 3.76 -10.98 6.74
CA SER A 133 2.99 -11.88 5.89
C SER A 133 1.98 -11.12 4.99
N TYR A 134 1.39 -10.03 5.48
CA TYR A 134 0.61 -9.11 4.65
C TYR A 134 1.45 -8.55 3.50
N LEU A 135 2.67 -8.07 3.80
CA LEU A 135 3.56 -7.50 2.78
C LEU A 135 4.02 -8.52 1.74
N TYR A 136 4.18 -9.80 2.08
CA TYR A 136 4.50 -10.84 1.09
C TYR A 136 3.44 -10.88 -0.03
N GLY A 137 2.16 -10.71 0.34
CA GLY A 137 1.05 -10.66 -0.62
C GLY A 137 0.81 -9.30 -1.30
N VAL A 138 1.54 -8.24 -0.89
CA VAL A 138 1.44 -6.87 -1.43
C VAL A 138 2.54 -6.58 -2.45
N ILE A 139 3.81 -6.84 -2.10
CA ILE A 139 4.95 -6.26 -2.82
C ILE A 139 4.99 -6.61 -4.29
N LYS A 140 4.69 -7.86 -4.67
CA LYS A 140 4.65 -8.28 -6.09
C LYS A 140 3.57 -7.56 -6.90
N LEU A 141 2.49 -7.13 -6.27
CA LEU A 141 1.39 -6.42 -6.93
C LEU A 141 1.71 -4.93 -7.12
N GLU A 142 2.60 -4.40 -6.28
CA GLU A 142 2.98 -2.98 -6.31
C GLU A 142 4.21 -2.72 -7.18
N ILE A 143 5.22 -3.60 -7.14
CA ILE A 143 6.49 -3.42 -7.86
C ILE A 143 6.93 -4.73 -8.51
N ASN A 144 7.65 -4.66 -9.64
CA ASN A 144 8.23 -5.84 -10.25
C ASN A 144 9.36 -6.42 -9.37
N PRO A 145 9.21 -7.65 -8.83
CA PRO A 145 10.22 -8.25 -7.94
C PRO A 145 11.56 -8.55 -8.63
N ALA A 146 11.61 -8.53 -9.97
CA ALA A 146 12.85 -8.73 -10.75
C ALA A 146 13.69 -7.45 -10.85
N TRP A 147 13.21 -6.31 -10.34
CA TRP A 147 14.00 -5.08 -10.29
C TRP A 147 15.13 -5.19 -9.27
N PRO A 148 16.11 -4.25 -9.29
CA PRO A 148 17.21 -4.26 -8.34
C PRO A 148 16.71 -4.36 -6.89
N ALA A 149 17.35 -5.22 -6.09
CA ALA A 149 16.90 -5.53 -4.73
C ALA A 149 16.69 -4.29 -3.84
N GLU A 150 17.52 -3.25 -4.01
CA GLU A 150 17.41 -2.02 -3.23
C GLU A 150 16.11 -1.24 -3.55
N ALA A 151 15.62 -1.29 -4.79
CA ALA A 151 14.34 -0.70 -5.15
C ALA A 151 13.17 -1.49 -4.51
N VAL A 152 13.25 -2.83 -4.51
CA VAL A 152 12.22 -3.69 -3.90
C VAL A 152 12.22 -3.55 -2.37
N LYS A 153 13.41 -3.42 -1.74
CA LYS A 153 13.55 -3.10 -0.30
C LYS A 153 12.94 -1.74 0.04
N ALA A 154 13.21 -0.70 -0.77
CA ALA A 154 12.61 0.62 -0.59
C ALA A 154 11.08 0.55 -0.65
N GLN A 155 10.53 -0.19 -1.63
CA GLN A 155 9.09 -0.44 -1.72
C GLN A 155 8.56 -1.19 -0.49
N ALA A 156 9.27 -2.20 0.02
CA ALA A 156 8.84 -2.95 1.20
C ALA A 156 8.76 -2.05 2.45
N VAL A 157 9.75 -1.17 2.66
CA VAL A 157 9.73 -0.21 3.78
C VAL A 157 8.62 0.82 3.61
N ALA A 158 8.44 1.38 2.41
CA ALA A 158 7.35 2.32 2.13
C ALA A 158 5.97 1.68 2.34
N ALA A 159 5.75 0.48 1.80
CA ALA A 159 4.49 -0.26 1.94
C ALA A 159 4.19 -0.64 3.40
N ARG A 160 5.21 -1.07 4.15
CA ARG A 160 5.08 -1.34 5.60
C ARG A 160 4.68 -0.09 6.37
N THR A 161 5.33 1.02 6.08
CA THR A 161 5.05 2.30 6.73
C THR A 161 3.63 2.77 6.44
N LEU A 162 3.20 2.67 5.17
CA LEU A 162 1.85 3.02 4.74
C LEU A 162 0.79 2.13 5.41
N ALA A 163 1.04 0.82 5.52
CA ALA A 163 0.15 -0.11 6.22
C ALA A 163 0.00 0.28 7.70
N VAL A 164 1.11 0.53 8.40
CA VAL A 164 1.11 0.95 9.81
C VAL A 164 0.38 2.29 10.00
N ALA A 165 0.63 3.27 9.13
CA ALA A 165 -0.05 4.57 9.19
C ALA A 165 -1.55 4.50 8.82
N SER A 166 -1.99 3.41 8.21
CA SER A 166 -3.38 3.17 7.78
C SER A 166 -4.17 2.27 8.71
N LEU A 167 -3.58 1.77 9.79
CA LEU A 167 -4.30 0.93 10.77
C LEU A 167 -5.52 1.68 11.33
N GLY A 168 -6.64 0.97 11.40
CA GLY A 168 -7.91 1.53 11.89
C GLY A 168 -8.64 2.45 10.90
N ARG A 169 -8.13 2.65 9.68
CA ARG A 169 -8.77 3.54 8.69
C ARG A 169 -10.22 3.15 8.37
N PHE A 170 -10.50 1.86 8.36
CA PHE A 170 -11.84 1.30 8.13
C PHE A 170 -12.39 0.58 9.38
N ALA A 171 -12.02 1.03 10.59
CA ALA A 171 -12.44 0.40 11.85
C ALA A 171 -13.96 0.30 12.01
N ARG A 172 -14.72 1.26 11.46
CA ARG A 172 -16.20 1.22 11.46
C ARG A 172 -16.78 0.06 10.64
N GLU A 173 -16.03 -0.42 9.65
CA GLU A 173 -16.38 -1.56 8.81
C GLU A 173 -15.84 -2.89 9.40
N GLY A 174 -15.01 -2.81 10.47
CA GLY A 174 -14.48 -3.95 11.21
C GLY A 174 -13.13 -4.45 10.72
N TYR A 175 -12.39 -3.66 9.91
CA TYR A 175 -11.05 -3.96 9.44
C TYR A 175 -10.19 -2.70 9.34
N ASP A 176 -8.88 -2.83 9.07
CA ASP A 176 -7.94 -1.71 9.02
C ASP A 176 -7.79 -1.15 7.61
N VAL A 177 -7.63 -2.02 6.63
CA VAL A 177 -7.31 -1.70 5.24
C VAL A 177 -8.16 -2.53 4.28
N ARG A 178 -8.23 -2.11 3.01
CA ARG A 178 -8.84 -2.87 1.91
C ARG A 178 -7.76 -3.50 1.03
N ASP A 179 -8.11 -4.57 0.34
CA ASP A 179 -7.24 -5.26 -0.62
C ASP A 179 -7.20 -4.60 -2.02
N THR A 180 -7.57 -3.34 -2.10
CA THR A 180 -7.70 -2.54 -3.31
C THR A 180 -6.81 -1.30 -3.28
N THR A 181 -6.79 -0.53 -4.37
CA THR A 181 -6.06 0.75 -4.48
C THR A 181 -6.52 1.83 -3.49
N ASP A 182 -7.63 1.63 -2.77
CA ASP A 182 -8.02 2.50 -1.65
C ASP A 182 -7.02 2.41 -0.48
N SER A 183 -6.28 1.29 -0.39
CA SER A 183 -5.20 1.06 0.56
C SER A 183 -3.96 0.57 -0.18
N GLN A 184 -3.81 -0.73 -0.36
CA GLN A 184 -2.75 -1.39 -1.12
C GLN A 184 -3.31 -2.66 -1.77
N LEU A 185 -2.87 -2.98 -2.97
CA LEU A 185 -3.27 -4.23 -3.62
C LEU A 185 -2.74 -5.41 -2.81
N TYR A 186 -3.64 -6.28 -2.36
CA TYR A 186 -3.30 -7.46 -1.56
C TYR A 186 -3.87 -8.73 -2.18
N GLY A 187 -3.01 -9.69 -2.46
CA GLY A 187 -3.37 -10.93 -3.15
C GLY A 187 -3.22 -12.20 -2.32
N GLY A 188 -2.79 -12.09 -1.05
CA GLY A 188 -2.47 -13.24 -0.21
C GLY A 188 -1.32 -14.08 -0.77
N VAL A 189 -1.26 -15.35 -0.34
CA VAL A 189 -0.20 -16.31 -0.73
C VAL A 189 -0.10 -16.52 -2.24
N THR A 190 -1.21 -16.43 -2.95
CA THR A 190 -1.29 -16.61 -4.40
C THR A 190 -0.39 -15.62 -5.17
N PHE A 191 -0.10 -14.48 -4.56
CA PHE A 191 0.71 -13.40 -5.16
C PHE A 191 2.07 -13.22 -4.48
N GLU A 192 2.51 -14.13 -3.63
CA GLU A 192 3.86 -14.10 -3.06
C GLU A 192 4.91 -14.38 -4.16
N ASP A 193 6.07 -13.73 -4.06
CA ASP A 193 7.24 -13.97 -4.92
C ASP A 193 8.48 -14.05 -4.02
N PRO A 194 9.34 -15.07 -4.17
CA PRO A 194 10.50 -15.27 -3.28
C PRO A 194 11.44 -14.05 -3.20
N ARG A 195 11.58 -13.28 -4.29
CA ARG A 195 12.43 -12.06 -4.31
C ARG A 195 11.78 -10.93 -3.54
N ALA A 196 10.45 -10.76 -3.65
CA ALA A 196 9.69 -9.82 -2.87
C ALA A 196 9.73 -10.18 -1.37
N THR A 197 9.51 -11.45 -1.03
CA THR A 197 9.62 -11.98 0.33
C THR A 197 11.01 -11.71 0.92
N ALA A 198 12.09 -11.99 0.17
CA ALA A 198 13.45 -11.71 0.62
C ALA A 198 13.71 -10.22 0.91
N ALA A 199 13.12 -9.31 0.12
CA ALA A 199 13.24 -7.87 0.36
C ALA A 199 12.46 -7.42 1.61
N VAL A 200 11.27 -7.98 1.85
CA VAL A 200 10.49 -7.77 3.08
C VAL A 200 11.27 -8.24 4.30
N ASP A 201 11.82 -9.46 4.25
CA ASP A 201 12.59 -10.04 5.36
C ASP A 201 13.88 -9.26 5.64
N ALA A 202 14.60 -8.84 4.61
CA ALA A 202 15.82 -8.03 4.74
C ALA A 202 15.56 -6.62 5.34
N THR A 203 14.31 -6.18 5.34
CA THR A 203 13.89 -4.88 5.89
C THR A 203 12.86 -5.02 7.02
N ARG A 204 12.77 -6.21 7.62
CA ARG A 204 11.76 -6.55 8.64
C ARG A 204 11.71 -5.51 9.76
N GLY A 205 10.50 -5.03 10.06
CA GLY A 205 10.25 -4.07 11.13
C GLY A 205 10.71 -2.64 10.86
N LEU A 206 11.40 -2.34 9.73
CA LEU A 206 11.82 -0.99 9.38
C LEU A 206 10.67 -0.20 8.77
N VAL A 207 10.51 1.03 9.26
CA VAL A 207 9.52 2.02 8.80
C VAL A 207 10.17 3.39 8.60
N LEU A 208 9.48 4.27 7.89
CA LEU A 208 9.83 5.68 7.72
C LEU A 208 9.19 6.49 8.85
N LEU A 209 10.02 7.24 9.56
CA LEU A 209 9.62 8.05 10.70
C LEU A 209 9.87 9.55 10.42
N HIS A 210 8.91 10.38 10.81
CA HIS A 210 9.07 11.83 10.93
C HIS A 210 8.61 12.26 12.33
N GLY A 211 9.47 12.93 13.07
CA GLY A 211 9.18 13.25 14.48
C GLY A 211 8.87 12.02 15.35
N GLY A 212 9.50 10.87 15.07
CA GLY A 212 9.31 9.62 15.80
C GLY A 212 8.02 8.86 15.46
N GLN A 213 7.20 9.35 14.52
CA GLN A 213 5.95 8.70 14.11
C GLN A 213 6.03 8.17 12.68
N PRO A 214 5.41 7.02 12.37
CA PRO A 214 5.30 6.51 11.00
C PRO A 214 4.59 7.52 10.10
N ILE A 215 5.16 7.76 8.92
CA ILE A 215 4.62 8.71 7.94
C ILE A 215 3.54 8.07 7.04
N LEU A 216 2.78 8.90 6.34
CA LEU A 216 1.95 8.46 5.22
C LEU A 216 2.86 8.24 3.99
N ALA A 217 3.51 7.07 3.93
CA ALA A 217 4.52 6.74 2.92
C ALA A 217 3.89 6.32 1.58
N VAL A 218 3.18 7.23 0.93
CA VAL A 218 2.54 6.98 -0.38
C VAL A 218 3.58 6.88 -1.49
N TYR A 219 3.26 6.12 -2.54
CA TYR A 219 4.11 5.91 -3.69
C TYR A 219 3.27 5.81 -4.98
N HIS A 220 3.92 5.90 -6.11
CA HIS A 220 3.29 5.86 -7.43
C HIS A 220 4.25 5.26 -8.46
N ALA A 221 3.73 4.88 -9.64
CA ALA A 221 4.52 4.19 -10.64
C ALA A 221 5.67 5.05 -11.18
N ASP A 222 5.38 6.26 -11.68
CA ASP A 222 6.36 7.11 -12.39
C ASP A 222 6.06 8.59 -12.17
N SER A 223 7.06 9.35 -11.72
CA SER A 223 6.95 10.79 -11.46
C SER A 223 6.86 11.65 -12.73
N GLY A 224 7.35 11.15 -13.87
CA GLY A 224 7.54 11.94 -15.08
C GLY A 224 8.70 12.95 -15.01
N GLY A 225 9.62 12.80 -14.02
CA GLY A 225 10.83 13.62 -13.85
C GLY A 225 10.84 14.53 -12.62
N ARG A 226 9.71 14.73 -11.94
CA ARG A 226 9.61 15.43 -10.65
C ARG A 226 8.39 14.94 -9.90
N THR A 227 8.52 14.71 -8.60
CA THR A 227 7.38 14.37 -7.73
C THR A 227 6.58 15.61 -7.37
N GLU A 228 5.38 15.41 -6.80
CA GLU A 228 4.46 16.49 -6.45
C GLU A 228 4.36 16.65 -4.93
N SER A 229 4.07 17.85 -4.47
CA SER A 229 3.75 18.13 -3.08
C SER A 229 2.31 17.75 -2.74
N SER A 230 2.10 17.18 -1.54
CA SER A 230 0.84 16.58 -1.12
C SER A 230 -0.36 17.53 -1.11
N GLU A 231 -0.14 18.81 -0.82
CA GLU A 231 -1.18 19.84 -0.80
C GLU A 231 -1.84 20.06 -2.17
N HIS A 232 -1.09 19.88 -3.25
CA HIS A 232 -1.60 20.04 -4.61
C HIS A 232 -2.51 18.88 -5.05
N VAL A 233 -2.41 17.74 -4.38
CA VAL A 233 -3.22 16.55 -4.70
C VAL A 233 -4.38 16.38 -3.73
N TRP A 234 -4.13 16.56 -2.43
CA TRP A 234 -5.10 16.27 -1.36
C TRP A 234 -5.49 17.49 -0.52
N GLY A 235 -4.99 18.70 -0.82
CA GLY A 235 -5.28 19.93 -0.10
C GLY A 235 -4.63 20.00 1.30
N ARG A 236 -3.77 19.04 1.66
CA ARG A 236 -3.07 18.99 2.94
C ARG A 236 -1.56 18.88 2.73
N ALA A 237 -0.83 19.84 3.30
CA ALA A 237 0.63 19.84 3.31
C ALA A 237 1.16 18.90 4.39
N TYR A 238 1.87 17.86 3.96
CA TYR A 238 2.67 17.03 4.86
C TYR A 238 4.14 17.43 4.72
N PRO A 239 4.87 17.68 5.82
CA PRO A 239 6.24 18.20 5.76
C PRO A 239 7.21 17.22 5.08
N TYR A 240 6.89 15.93 5.08
CA TYR A 240 7.68 14.86 4.50
C TYR A 240 7.23 14.45 3.07
N LEU A 241 6.13 15.00 2.53
CA LEU A 241 5.63 14.76 1.16
C LEU A 241 5.77 16.02 0.30
N ARG A 242 7.02 16.41 0.05
CA ARG A 242 7.40 17.56 -0.79
C ARG A 242 7.82 17.10 -2.17
N GLY A 243 7.56 17.91 -3.18
CA GLY A 243 8.02 17.65 -4.54
C GLY A 243 9.54 17.68 -4.65
N VAL A 244 10.14 16.65 -5.23
CA VAL A 244 11.58 16.51 -5.46
C VAL A 244 11.88 16.19 -6.92
N GLU A 245 13.07 16.59 -7.39
CA GLU A 245 13.55 16.19 -8.72
C GLU A 245 13.74 14.69 -8.80
N ASP A 246 13.37 14.09 -9.92
CA ASP A 246 13.49 12.66 -10.17
C ASP A 246 14.04 12.35 -11.58
N PRO A 247 15.31 12.66 -11.84
CA PRO A 247 15.93 12.41 -13.15
C PRO A 247 16.25 10.93 -13.38
N TYR A 248 15.73 10.03 -12.55
CA TYR A 248 16.05 8.61 -12.52
C TYR A 248 15.02 7.73 -13.23
N VAL A 249 13.93 8.27 -13.75
CA VAL A 249 12.80 7.52 -14.38
C VAL A 249 13.09 6.98 -15.78
N SER A 250 14.29 7.18 -16.32
CA SER A 250 14.67 6.74 -17.67
C SER A 250 14.42 5.25 -17.91
N GLY A 251 13.89 4.92 -19.10
CA GLY A 251 13.51 3.56 -19.50
C GLY A 251 12.13 3.14 -18.99
N SER A 252 11.36 4.06 -18.43
CA SER A 252 9.98 3.85 -18.07
C SER A 252 9.07 3.81 -19.31
N PRO A 253 8.11 2.90 -19.38
CA PRO A 253 7.11 2.90 -20.45
C PRO A 253 6.13 4.09 -20.35
N TYR A 254 6.27 4.91 -19.31
CA TYR A 254 5.43 6.07 -19.03
C TYR A 254 6.14 7.41 -19.26
N GLU A 255 7.34 7.39 -19.85
CA GLU A 255 8.07 8.62 -20.20
C GLU A 255 7.25 9.54 -21.10
N ARG A 256 6.42 8.95 -21.96
CA ARG A 256 5.46 9.67 -22.81
C ARG A 256 4.21 8.83 -23.02
N TRP A 257 3.06 9.47 -22.99
CA TRP A 257 1.79 8.86 -23.36
C TRP A 257 0.87 9.88 -24.02
N THR A 258 -0.02 9.39 -24.86
CA THR A 258 -1.08 10.18 -25.49
C THR A 258 -2.42 9.53 -25.18
N LEU A 259 -3.40 10.35 -24.83
CA LEU A 259 -4.80 9.98 -24.66
C LEU A 259 -5.64 10.85 -25.55
N SER A 260 -6.37 10.23 -26.49
CA SER A 260 -7.36 10.92 -27.31
C SER A 260 -8.75 10.43 -26.89
N LEU A 261 -9.59 11.34 -26.43
CA LEU A 261 -10.97 11.05 -26.02
C LEU A 261 -11.94 11.80 -26.95
N PRO A 262 -12.97 11.13 -27.50
CA PRO A 262 -14.07 11.83 -28.13
C PRO A 262 -14.64 12.90 -27.18
N THR A 263 -14.84 14.13 -27.66
CA THR A 263 -15.33 15.25 -26.83
C THR A 263 -16.64 14.89 -26.14
N GLY A 264 -17.58 14.23 -26.85
CA GLY A 264 -18.83 13.76 -26.24
C GLY A 264 -18.67 12.74 -25.10
N GLN A 265 -17.63 11.89 -25.15
CA GLN A 265 -17.33 10.96 -24.05
C GLN A 265 -16.82 11.71 -22.81
N LEU A 266 -15.93 12.68 -23.01
CA LEU A 266 -15.47 13.55 -21.93
C LEU A 266 -16.63 14.32 -21.31
N GLU A 267 -17.46 14.94 -22.13
CA GLU A 267 -18.66 15.68 -21.70
C GLU A 267 -19.61 14.81 -20.88
N GLU A 268 -19.84 13.58 -21.31
CA GLU A 268 -20.73 12.64 -20.60
C GLU A 268 -20.20 12.33 -19.19
N VAL A 269 -18.88 12.05 -19.05
CA VAL A 269 -18.25 11.82 -17.75
C VAL A 269 -18.38 13.05 -16.84
N LEU A 270 -18.14 14.23 -17.39
CA LEU A 270 -18.20 15.49 -16.63
C LEU A 270 -19.63 15.84 -16.22
N ARG A 271 -20.63 15.67 -17.12
CA ARG A 271 -22.05 15.89 -16.82
C ARG A 271 -22.57 14.95 -15.75
N ARG A 272 -22.19 13.66 -15.77
CA ARG A 272 -22.55 12.71 -14.70
C ARG A 272 -22.00 13.14 -13.34
N ALA A 273 -20.91 13.88 -13.31
CA ALA A 273 -20.33 14.48 -12.12
C ALA A 273 -20.95 15.83 -11.72
N GLY A 274 -22.03 16.27 -12.41
CA GLY A 274 -22.75 17.52 -12.13
C GLY A 274 -22.07 18.78 -12.71
N LEU A 275 -21.13 18.61 -13.67
CA LEU A 275 -20.41 19.74 -14.27
C LEU A 275 -21.11 20.22 -15.54
N PRO A 276 -21.04 21.54 -15.90
CA PRO A 276 -21.72 22.13 -17.05
C PRO A 276 -20.98 21.86 -18.37
N ALA A 277 -20.71 20.56 -18.66
CA ALA A 277 -19.96 20.17 -19.84
C ALA A 277 -20.89 19.89 -21.03
N ARG A 278 -21.16 20.90 -21.80
CA ARG A 278 -21.90 20.83 -23.07
C ARG A 278 -21.14 21.58 -24.16
N GLU A 279 -20.98 20.95 -25.31
CA GLU A 279 -20.28 21.54 -26.47
C GLU A 279 -18.94 22.17 -26.08
N VAL A 280 -18.07 21.36 -25.43
CA VAL A 280 -16.71 21.80 -25.01
C VAL A 280 -15.92 22.20 -26.26
N ARG A 281 -15.66 23.49 -26.40
CA ARG A 281 -14.94 24.10 -27.54
C ARG A 281 -13.46 24.25 -27.27
N SER A 282 -13.08 24.51 -26.02
CA SER A 282 -11.69 24.56 -25.62
C SER A 282 -11.46 23.96 -24.23
N VAL A 283 -10.27 23.45 -24.04
CA VAL A 283 -9.72 23.06 -22.75
C VAL A 283 -8.25 23.48 -22.70
N GLU A 284 -7.85 24.10 -21.59
CA GLU A 284 -6.49 24.57 -21.38
C GLU A 284 -6.06 24.31 -19.93
N VAL A 285 -4.75 24.16 -19.69
CA VAL A 285 -4.18 24.16 -18.34
C VAL A 285 -4.06 25.61 -17.90
N ALA A 286 -4.92 26.03 -16.95
CA ALA A 286 -4.97 27.40 -16.44
C ALA A 286 -3.93 27.66 -15.35
N GLU A 287 -3.53 26.59 -14.62
CA GLU A 287 -2.53 26.69 -13.55
C GLU A 287 -1.75 25.39 -13.42
N THR A 288 -0.44 25.50 -13.21
CA THR A 288 0.46 24.38 -12.97
C THR A 288 1.18 24.51 -11.63
N SER A 289 1.52 23.38 -11.02
CA SER A 289 2.42 23.32 -9.87
C SER A 289 3.89 23.50 -10.31
N GLU A 290 4.80 23.56 -9.32
CA GLU A 290 6.24 23.54 -9.56
C GLU A 290 6.71 22.25 -10.28
N SER A 291 5.97 21.14 -10.16
CA SER A 291 6.26 19.90 -10.87
C SER A 291 5.80 19.92 -12.33
N GLY A 292 5.14 21.01 -12.77
CA GLY A 292 4.53 21.13 -14.08
C GLY A 292 3.16 20.44 -14.23
N ARG A 293 2.62 19.86 -13.13
CA ARG A 293 1.31 19.20 -13.17
C ARG A 293 0.18 20.21 -13.20
N ALA A 294 -0.87 19.89 -13.96
CA ALA A 294 -2.09 20.68 -14.04
C ALA A 294 -2.80 20.71 -12.67
N LEU A 295 -2.76 21.86 -12.01
CA LEU A 295 -3.53 22.13 -10.81
C LEU A 295 -4.98 22.46 -11.19
N ARG A 296 -5.15 23.27 -12.24
CA ARG A 296 -6.45 23.74 -12.68
C ARG A 296 -6.53 23.75 -14.21
N LEU A 297 -7.63 23.23 -14.71
CA LEU A 297 -8.00 23.31 -16.13
C LEU A 297 -9.19 24.25 -16.28
N ARG A 298 -9.18 25.03 -17.36
CA ARG A 298 -10.31 25.84 -17.81
C ARG A 298 -10.92 25.19 -19.03
N PHE A 299 -12.23 25.02 -19.00
CA PHE A 299 -13.05 24.54 -20.08
C PHE A 299 -13.92 25.70 -20.58
N SER A 300 -14.22 25.77 -21.86
CA SER A 300 -15.19 26.72 -22.39
C SER A 300 -16.14 26.08 -23.40
N GLY A 301 -17.34 26.60 -23.46
CA GLY A 301 -18.43 26.22 -24.37
C GLY A 301 -19.45 27.31 -24.51
N PRO A 302 -20.61 27.04 -25.14
CA PRO A 302 -21.66 28.05 -25.36
C PRO A 302 -22.23 28.65 -24.05
N GLU A 303 -22.21 27.89 -22.97
CA GLU A 303 -22.72 28.28 -21.64
C GLU A 303 -21.68 29.07 -20.81
N GLY A 304 -20.50 29.38 -21.38
CA GLY A 304 -19.43 30.10 -20.71
C GLY A 304 -18.23 29.25 -20.39
N ALA A 305 -17.37 29.72 -19.47
CA ALA A 305 -16.17 29.04 -19.02
C ALA A 305 -16.33 28.57 -17.58
N TRP A 306 -15.73 27.44 -17.28
CA TRP A 306 -15.70 26.85 -15.93
C TRP A 306 -14.37 26.12 -15.67
N GLU A 307 -14.06 25.84 -14.41
CA GLU A 307 -12.78 25.28 -14.03
C GLU A 307 -12.92 23.96 -13.25
N LEU A 308 -11.92 23.12 -13.38
CA LEU A 308 -11.83 21.83 -12.69
C LEU A 308 -10.38 21.56 -12.31
N SER A 309 -10.13 21.00 -11.12
CA SER A 309 -8.77 20.58 -10.78
C SER A 309 -8.31 19.38 -11.62
N GLY A 310 -7.02 19.36 -11.97
CA GLY A 310 -6.43 18.24 -12.71
C GLY A 310 -6.60 16.90 -11.98
N HIS A 311 -6.45 16.89 -10.65
CA HIS A 311 -6.70 15.70 -9.83
C HIS A 311 -8.16 15.23 -9.92
N ARG A 312 -9.12 16.14 -9.87
CA ARG A 312 -10.56 15.80 -10.01
C ARG A 312 -10.85 15.22 -11.39
N LEU A 313 -10.31 15.83 -12.45
CA LEU A 313 -10.45 15.30 -13.81
C LEU A 313 -9.90 13.87 -13.90
N ARG A 314 -8.69 13.65 -13.37
CA ARG A 314 -8.07 12.32 -13.34
C ARG A 314 -8.93 11.28 -12.58
N THR A 315 -9.51 11.68 -11.47
CA THR A 315 -10.41 10.81 -10.69
C THR A 315 -11.68 10.46 -11.46
N LEU A 316 -12.26 11.41 -12.17
CA LEU A 316 -13.50 11.21 -12.95
C LEU A 316 -13.28 10.33 -14.18
N LEU A 317 -12.17 10.51 -14.89
CA LEU A 317 -11.82 9.69 -16.05
C LEU A 317 -11.30 8.30 -15.66
N GLY A 318 -10.80 8.17 -14.45
CA GLY A 318 -10.12 6.97 -13.95
C GLY A 318 -8.61 7.04 -14.10
N PRO A 319 -7.86 6.51 -13.09
CA PRO A 319 -6.39 6.61 -13.02
C PRO A 319 -5.67 5.80 -14.11
N ASP A 320 -6.33 4.82 -14.70
CA ASP A 320 -5.79 4.00 -15.80
C ASP A 320 -6.02 4.65 -17.17
N VAL A 321 -7.02 5.54 -17.29
CA VAL A 321 -7.31 6.32 -18.48
C VAL A 321 -6.44 7.58 -18.52
N LEU A 322 -6.58 8.48 -17.55
CA LEU A 322 -5.73 9.67 -17.42
C LEU A 322 -4.59 9.35 -16.42
N ARG A 323 -3.46 8.90 -16.95
CA ARG A 323 -2.36 8.30 -16.18
C ARG A 323 -1.76 9.21 -15.12
N SER A 324 -1.61 10.50 -15.43
CA SER A 324 -1.10 11.52 -14.49
C SER A 324 -1.75 12.86 -14.75
N THR A 325 -1.44 13.86 -13.94
CA THR A 325 -1.81 15.25 -14.16
C THR A 325 -0.69 16.07 -14.82
N LEU A 326 0.41 15.42 -15.21
CA LEU A 326 1.53 16.04 -15.92
C LEU A 326 1.33 15.89 -17.43
N PHE A 327 0.58 16.81 -18.03
CA PHE A 327 0.21 16.77 -19.42
C PHE A 327 -0.01 18.17 -20.02
N THR A 328 0.02 18.25 -21.34
CA THR A 328 -0.62 19.31 -22.13
C THR A 328 -1.95 18.80 -22.69
N VAL A 329 -2.89 19.69 -22.97
CA VAL A 329 -4.21 19.33 -23.47
C VAL A 329 -4.65 20.29 -24.56
N ARG A 330 -5.38 19.78 -25.57
CA ARG A 330 -5.99 20.56 -26.64
C ARG A 330 -7.24 19.86 -27.20
N VAL A 331 -8.11 20.66 -27.86
CA VAL A 331 -9.22 20.13 -28.63
C VAL A 331 -8.76 20.00 -30.08
N GLU A 332 -8.93 18.82 -30.68
CA GLU A 332 -8.64 18.52 -32.08
C GLU A 332 -9.89 17.94 -32.76
N GLY A 333 -10.58 18.74 -33.55
CA GLY A 333 -11.82 18.29 -34.17
C GLY A 333 -12.87 17.85 -33.15
N ALA A 334 -13.26 16.58 -33.19
CA ALA A 334 -14.24 16.00 -32.28
C ALA A 334 -13.56 15.25 -31.07
N ALA A 335 -12.30 15.51 -30.82
CA ALA A 335 -11.55 14.86 -29.73
C ALA A 335 -10.83 15.87 -28.84
N VAL A 336 -10.66 15.49 -27.57
CA VAL A 336 -9.75 16.14 -26.63
C VAL A 336 -8.52 15.28 -26.50
N VAL A 337 -7.35 15.84 -26.79
CA VAL A 337 -6.07 15.15 -26.82
C VAL A 337 -5.23 15.60 -25.64
N PHE A 338 -4.78 14.64 -24.83
CA PHE A 338 -3.83 14.81 -23.74
C PHE A 338 -2.51 14.18 -24.14
N GLU A 339 -1.41 14.92 -23.98
CA GLU A 339 -0.05 14.41 -24.15
C GLU A 339 0.70 14.59 -22.85
N GLY A 340 1.13 13.50 -22.23
CA GLY A 340 1.68 13.56 -20.90
C GLY A 340 2.81 12.59 -20.64
N ARG A 341 3.26 12.57 -19.40
CA ARG A 341 4.32 11.69 -18.88
C ARG A 341 4.06 11.33 -17.41
N GLY A 342 4.68 10.22 -16.96
CA GLY A 342 4.47 9.67 -15.65
C GLY A 342 3.14 8.92 -15.50
N TRP A 343 3.02 8.15 -14.42
CA TRP A 343 1.80 7.46 -14.04
C TRP A 343 1.63 7.45 -12.51
N GLY A 344 0.50 7.94 -12.04
CA GLY A 344 0.12 8.03 -10.64
C GLY A 344 -0.17 9.46 -10.20
N HIS A 345 -0.39 9.62 -8.89
CA HIS A 345 -0.67 10.92 -8.27
C HIS A 345 0.57 11.82 -8.15
N GLY A 346 1.76 11.26 -8.30
CA GLY A 346 3.03 12.00 -8.30
C GLY A 346 3.63 12.24 -6.91
N VAL A 347 2.95 11.98 -5.81
CA VAL A 347 3.41 12.29 -4.45
C VAL A 347 4.22 11.14 -3.85
N GLY A 348 5.29 11.43 -3.11
CA GLY A 348 6.16 10.45 -2.45
C GLY A 348 7.04 9.67 -3.43
N MET A 349 7.29 8.38 -3.17
CA MET A 349 8.26 7.60 -3.93
C MET A 349 7.76 7.23 -5.33
N SER A 350 8.56 7.55 -6.35
CA SER A 350 8.42 7.05 -7.72
C SER A 350 9.07 5.67 -7.84
N GLN A 351 8.32 4.65 -8.23
CA GLN A 351 8.83 3.28 -8.34
C GLN A 351 9.89 3.16 -9.46
N TRP A 352 9.63 3.77 -10.63
CA TRP A 352 10.61 3.81 -11.72
C TRP A 352 11.85 4.63 -11.37
N GLY A 353 11.68 5.73 -10.63
CA GLY A 353 12.80 6.50 -10.10
C GLY A 353 13.62 5.70 -9.08
N ALA A 354 12.98 5.02 -8.14
CA ALA A 354 13.65 4.12 -7.19
C ALA A 354 14.44 3.02 -7.91
N ARG A 355 13.88 2.43 -8.99
CA ARG A 355 14.62 1.49 -9.85
C ARG A 355 15.85 2.14 -10.47
N GLY A 356 15.71 3.33 -11.04
CA GLY A 356 16.81 4.03 -11.68
C GLY A 356 17.93 4.44 -10.71
N MET A 357 17.59 4.79 -9.47
CA MET A 357 18.54 5.07 -8.39
C MET A 357 19.26 3.79 -7.96
N ALA A 358 18.54 2.68 -7.75
CA ALA A 358 19.12 1.40 -7.40
C ALA A 358 20.09 0.87 -8.47
N LEU A 359 19.77 1.05 -9.76
CA LEU A 359 20.69 0.76 -10.88
C LEU A 359 21.99 1.60 -10.85
N ARG A 360 21.97 2.75 -10.19
CA ARG A 360 23.15 3.63 -9.97
C ARG A 360 23.85 3.35 -8.63
N GLY A 361 23.51 2.24 -7.95
CA GLY A 361 24.14 1.79 -6.72
C GLY A 361 23.66 2.51 -5.45
N TRP A 362 22.49 3.16 -5.48
CA TRP A 362 21.89 3.69 -4.26
C TRP A 362 21.24 2.57 -3.45
N ASP A 363 21.47 2.57 -2.14
CA ASP A 363 20.77 1.70 -1.21
C ASP A 363 19.35 2.17 -0.94
N PHE A 364 18.54 1.29 -0.37
CA PHE A 364 17.12 1.58 -0.11
C PHE A 364 16.92 2.75 0.86
N VAL A 365 17.84 2.99 1.80
CA VAL A 365 17.74 4.10 2.76
C VAL A 365 17.89 5.43 2.04
N ARG A 366 18.90 5.57 1.18
CA ARG A 366 19.14 6.78 0.39
C ARG A 366 18.01 7.01 -0.61
N ILE A 367 17.46 5.95 -1.24
CA ILE A 367 16.28 6.04 -2.12
C ILE A 367 15.10 6.63 -1.36
N LEU A 368 14.78 6.10 -0.20
CA LEU A 368 13.66 6.57 0.62
C LEU A 368 13.83 8.00 1.10
N GLN A 369 15.03 8.36 1.58
CA GLN A 369 15.35 9.73 2.03
C GLN A 369 15.36 10.77 0.92
N HIS A 370 15.53 10.34 -0.34
CA HIS A 370 15.37 11.22 -1.49
C HIS A 370 13.91 11.62 -1.71
N TYR A 371 12.97 10.66 -1.62
CA TYR A 371 11.56 10.91 -1.91
C TYR A 371 10.76 11.44 -0.71
N TYR A 372 11.20 11.16 0.50
CA TYR A 372 10.51 11.59 1.72
C TYR A 372 11.41 12.53 2.51
N THR A 373 11.01 13.78 2.60
CA THR A 373 11.81 14.86 3.21
C THR A 373 11.91 14.68 4.72
N ALA A 374 13.10 14.87 5.28
CA ALA A 374 13.36 14.88 6.73
C ALA A 374 12.83 13.64 7.46
N VAL A 375 12.99 12.45 6.85
CA VAL A 375 12.62 11.17 7.46
C VAL A 375 13.83 10.38 7.91
N GLN A 376 13.58 9.49 8.86
CA GLN A 376 14.51 8.47 9.31
C GLN A 376 13.95 7.10 9.00
N VAL A 377 14.81 6.16 8.54
CA VAL A 377 14.47 4.74 8.45
C VAL A 377 14.88 4.10 9.77
N GLY A 378 13.93 3.53 10.49
CA GLY A 378 14.18 2.95 11.80
C GLY A 378 13.17 1.89 12.19
N ALA A 379 13.41 1.25 13.32
CA ALA A 379 12.46 0.30 13.88
C ALA A 379 11.12 0.98 14.19
N ARG A 380 10.04 0.25 13.98
CA ARG A 380 8.70 0.70 14.38
C ARG A 380 8.66 0.94 15.90
N PRO A 381 8.09 2.07 16.36
CA PRO A 381 7.91 2.36 17.78
C PRO A 381 7.06 1.34 18.52
#